data_12afa5140339c366fb6e3a6187735a59
#
_entry.id   12afa5140339c366fb6e3a6187735a59
#
_cell.length_a   1.000
_cell.length_b   1.000
_cell.length_c   1.000
_cell.angle_alpha   90.00
_cell.angle_beta   90.00
_cell.angle_gamma   90.00
#
_symmetry.space_group_name_H-M   'P 1'
#
loop_
_entity.id
_entity.type
_entity.pdbx_description
1 polymer ?
#
loop_
_entity_poly.entity_id
_entity_poly.type
_entity_poly.pdbx_seq_one_letter_code
_entity_poly.pdbx_strand_id
1 'polypeptide(L)'
;MKRRTLMQWGGCVLAVAALGLPQFVLAADEAPDAFIKRLSDEVLGQIKADDKVRGGDISRILALVDSKIMPNVDFARMTAATVGPAWRQATPEQKQRLQQEFKTLLIRTYSGALAQVNDQTISVKPMRSAPEDKEVVVRTEIRGRGDPIQLDYRLEKTPGEGSGWKIYNLNVLGVWLVETYRTQFAEVTSSKGVDGLIAALADRNKQNAAKKG
;
A
#
# COMPACT_ATOMS: atom_id res chain seq x y z
N MET A 1 9.39 -94.24 -12.30
CA MET A 1 10.12 -93.45 -11.30
C MET A 1 10.13 -92.00 -11.79
N LYS A 2 9.35 -91.12 -11.16
CA LYS A 2 9.03 -89.76 -11.67
C LYS A 2 9.86 -88.74 -10.95
N ARG A 3 10.66 -87.95 -11.68
CA ARG A 3 11.36 -86.81 -11.13
C ARG A 3 10.52 -85.55 -11.41
N ARG A 4 10.16 -84.87 -10.36
CA ARG A 4 9.47 -83.56 -10.39
C ARG A 4 10.50 -82.45 -10.43
N THR A 5 10.44 -81.66 -11.46
CA THR A 5 11.18 -80.39 -11.57
C THR A 5 10.31 -79.25 -11.06
N LEU A 6 10.80 -78.53 -10.04
CA LEU A 6 10.20 -77.31 -9.54
C LEU A 6 10.67 -76.14 -10.42
N MET A 7 9.73 -75.41 -10.96
CA MET A 7 9.94 -74.18 -11.68
C MET A 7 9.72 -73.02 -10.71
N GLN A 8 10.78 -72.28 -10.36
CA GLN A 8 10.72 -71.05 -9.58
C GLN A 8 10.37 -69.90 -10.48
N TRP A 9 9.27 -69.26 -10.19
CA TRP A 9 8.89 -67.99 -10.84
C TRP A 9 9.41 -66.85 -9.97
N GLY A 10 10.38 -66.11 -10.51
CA GLY A 10 10.85 -64.83 -9.93
C GLY A 10 9.87 -63.71 -10.20
N GLY A 11 9.26 -63.16 -9.15
CA GLY A 11 8.42 -62.00 -9.24
C GLY A 11 9.27 -60.73 -9.29
N CYS A 12 9.26 -60.02 -10.40
CA CYS A 12 9.76 -58.64 -10.47
C CYS A 12 8.80 -57.69 -9.77
N VAL A 13 9.23 -57.15 -8.64
CA VAL A 13 8.55 -56.04 -7.98
C VAL A 13 9.00 -54.76 -8.64
N LEU A 14 8.16 -54.20 -9.49
CA LEU A 14 8.32 -52.82 -10.04
C LEU A 14 8.00 -51.81 -8.91
N ALA A 15 9.05 -51.23 -8.32
CA ALA A 15 8.92 -50.12 -7.42
C ALA A 15 8.64 -48.85 -8.28
N VAL A 16 7.40 -48.41 -8.29
CA VAL A 16 7.01 -47.11 -8.86
C VAL A 16 7.46 -46.02 -7.87
N ALA A 17 8.58 -45.39 -8.15
CA ALA A 17 9.01 -44.17 -7.47
C ALA A 17 8.06 -43.04 -7.86
N ALA A 18 7.12 -42.72 -6.99
CA ALA A 18 6.30 -41.52 -7.11
C ALA A 18 7.20 -40.27 -6.91
N LEU A 19 7.66 -39.70 -8.00
CA LEU A 19 8.28 -38.38 -8.00
C LEU A 19 7.20 -37.36 -7.60
N GLY A 20 7.20 -37.00 -6.33
CA GLY A 20 6.38 -35.91 -5.81
C GLY A 20 6.85 -34.60 -6.47
N LEU A 21 6.09 -34.11 -7.44
CA LEU A 21 6.27 -32.76 -7.97
C LEU A 21 6.05 -31.77 -6.82
N PRO A 22 6.92 -30.78 -6.62
CA PRO A 22 6.68 -29.74 -5.66
C PRO A 22 5.39 -29.02 -6.07
N GLN A 23 4.34 -29.17 -5.28
CA GLN A 23 3.15 -28.34 -5.41
C GLN A 23 3.57 -26.95 -4.96
N PHE A 24 3.77 -26.03 -5.91
CA PHE A 24 3.80 -24.61 -5.61
C PHE A 24 2.40 -24.25 -5.12
N VAL A 25 2.24 -24.22 -3.80
CA VAL A 25 1.10 -23.58 -3.18
C VAL A 25 1.25 -22.09 -3.49
N LEU A 26 0.59 -21.61 -4.53
CA LEU A 26 0.36 -20.18 -4.71
C LEU A 26 -0.38 -19.75 -3.45
N ALA A 27 0.28 -18.96 -2.62
CA ALA A 27 -0.38 -18.33 -1.49
C ALA A 27 -1.59 -17.59 -2.07
N ALA A 28 -2.80 -17.95 -1.61
CA ALA A 28 -4.00 -17.25 -2.03
C ALA A 28 -3.85 -15.77 -1.64
N ASP A 29 -4.22 -14.87 -2.56
CA ASP A 29 -4.25 -13.45 -2.27
C ASP A 29 -5.03 -13.21 -0.97
N GLU A 30 -4.52 -12.35 -0.11
CA GLU A 30 -5.19 -11.98 1.14
C GLU A 30 -6.51 -11.26 0.82
N ALA A 31 -7.56 -11.46 1.63
CA ALA A 31 -8.80 -10.68 1.46
C ALA A 31 -8.51 -9.18 1.69
N PRO A 32 -9.08 -8.27 0.87
CA PRO A 32 -8.69 -6.85 0.89
C PRO A 32 -8.97 -6.15 2.22
N ASP A 33 -10.00 -6.54 2.93
CA ASP A 33 -10.33 -6.05 4.27
C ASP A 33 -9.36 -6.58 5.34
N ALA A 34 -8.96 -7.85 5.25
CA ALA A 34 -7.94 -8.45 6.12
C ALA A 34 -6.57 -7.78 5.88
N PHE A 35 -6.20 -7.55 4.62
CA PHE A 35 -4.99 -6.81 4.26
C PHE A 35 -4.94 -5.42 4.91
N ILE A 36 -6.00 -4.61 4.74
CA ILE A 36 -6.05 -3.28 5.34
C ILE A 36 -6.06 -3.35 6.87
N LYS A 37 -6.77 -4.31 7.46
CA LYS A 37 -6.77 -4.50 8.92
C LYS A 37 -5.36 -4.78 9.44
N ARG A 38 -4.67 -5.76 8.86
CA ARG A 38 -3.31 -6.14 9.24
C ARG A 38 -2.33 -4.99 9.06
N LEU A 39 -2.32 -4.34 7.89
CA LEU A 39 -1.43 -3.20 7.61
C LEU A 39 -1.66 -2.06 8.60
N SER A 40 -2.91 -1.75 8.88
CA SER A 40 -3.25 -0.66 9.81
C SER A 40 -2.87 -0.98 11.25
N ASP A 41 -3.09 -2.21 11.70
CA ASP A 41 -2.68 -2.63 13.05
C ASP A 41 -1.15 -2.59 13.19
N GLU A 42 -0.42 -3.02 12.16
CA GLU A 42 1.05 -2.97 12.14
C GLU A 42 1.54 -1.52 12.22
N VAL A 43 0.99 -0.62 11.40
CA VAL A 43 1.36 0.80 11.39
C VAL A 43 1.03 1.46 12.73
N LEU A 44 -0.17 1.24 13.26
CA LEU A 44 -0.56 1.77 14.58
C LEU A 44 0.35 1.25 15.69
N GLY A 45 0.70 -0.04 15.65
CA GLY A 45 1.64 -0.65 16.60
C GLY A 45 3.01 0.01 16.56
N GLN A 46 3.55 0.28 15.37
CA GLN A 46 4.83 0.97 15.20
C GLN A 46 4.77 2.42 15.69
N ILE A 47 3.69 3.16 15.42
CA ILE A 47 3.51 4.52 15.91
C ILE A 47 3.50 4.53 17.44
N LYS A 48 2.75 3.61 18.07
CA LYS A 48 2.65 3.52 19.54
C LYS A 48 3.98 3.14 20.19
N ALA A 49 4.82 2.36 19.51
CA ALA A 49 6.11 1.89 20.00
C ALA A 49 7.24 2.92 19.84
N ASP A 50 7.07 3.96 19.03
CA ASP A 50 8.13 4.94 18.73
C ASP A 50 7.74 6.35 19.20
N ASP A 51 8.32 6.77 20.34
CA ASP A 51 8.06 8.09 20.94
C ASP A 51 8.44 9.25 20.01
N LYS A 52 9.43 9.08 19.13
CA LYS A 52 9.84 10.11 18.18
C LYS A 52 8.79 10.27 17.06
N VAL A 53 8.20 9.16 16.61
CA VAL A 53 7.07 9.21 15.66
C VAL A 53 5.88 9.93 16.29
N ARG A 54 5.55 9.60 17.54
CA ARG A 54 4.48 10.29 18.33
C ARG A 54 4.83 11.75 18.60
N GLY A 55 6.11 12.07 18.78
CA GLY A 55 6.60 13.44 18.92
C GLY A 55 6.62 14.23 17.60
N GLY A 56 6.27 13.62 16.47
CA GLY A 56 6.20 14.29 15.17
C GLY A 56 7.54 14.43 14.47
N ASP A 57 8.55 13.64 14.83
CA ASP A 57 9.85 13.59 14.12
C ASP A 57 9.62 13.14 12.67
N ILE A 58 9.78 14.07 11.76
CA ILE A 58 9.54 13.86 10.32
C ILE A 58 10.45 12.79 9.73
N SER A 59 11.71 12.70 10.18
CA SER A 59 12.66 11.70 9.68
C SER A 59 12.24 10.29 10.07
N ARG A 60 11.77 10.12 11.30
CA ARG A 60 11.23 8.83 11.78
C ARG A 60 9.92 8.46 11.09
N ILE A 61 9.03 9.44 10.86
CA ILE A 61 7.79 9.23 10.13
C ILE A 61 8.08 8.83 8.67
N LEU A 62 9.03 9.49 8.00
CA LEU A 62 9.46 9.11 6.65
C LEU A 62 9.97 7.66 6.61
N ALA A 63 10.83 7.28 7.56
CA ALA A 63 11.35 5.91 7.64
C ALA A 63 10.24 4.88 7.86
N LEU A 64 9.26 5.17 8.72
CA LEU A 64 8.08 4.32 8.93
C LEU A 64 7.25 4.19 7.64
N VAL A 65 6.97 5.30 6.97
CA VAL A 65 6.22 5.31 5.70
C VAL A 65 6.95 4.50 4.64
N ASP A 66 8.26 4.71 4.46
CA ASP A 66 9.05 4.03 3.44
C ASP A 66 9.16 2.52 3.70
N SER A 67 9.28 2.11 4.96
CA SER A 67 9.44 0.69 5.30
C SER A 67 8.12 -0.09 5.40
N LYS A 68 7.01 0.55 5.80
CA LYS A 68 5.75 -0.15 6.12
C LYS A 68 4.60 0.19 5.18
N ILE A 69 4.50 1.43 4.73
CA ILE A 69 3.37 1.88 3.91
C ILE A 69 3.70 1.77 2.43
N MET A 70 4.82 2.32 1.97
CA MET A 70 5.17 2.37 0.55
C MET A 70 5.21 1.02 -0.17
N PRO A 71 5.65 -0.09 0.46
CA PRO A 71 5.58 -1.42 -0.17
C PRO A 71 4.15 -1.88 -0.51
N ASN A 72 3.15 -1.31 0.15
CA ASN A 72 1.73 -1.64 0.02
C ASN A 72 0.94 -0.64 -0.85
N VAL A 73 1.61 0.37 -1.42
CA VAL A 73 0.99 1.46 -2.19
C VAL A 73 1.54 1.48 -3.60
N ASP A 74 0.67 1.55 -4.63
CA ASP A 74 1.07 2.00 -5.96
C ASP A 74 1.11 3.54 -5.99
N PHE A 75 2.21 4.07 -5.46
CA PHE A 75 2.39 5.52 -5.38
C PHE A 75 2.65 6.16 -6.74
N ALA A 76 3.16 5.40 -7.70
CA ALA A 76 3.33 5.87 -9.08
C ALA A 76 1.96 6.11 -9.74
N ARG A 77 1.03 5.16 -9.60
CA ARG A 77 -0.36 5.31 -10.05
C ARG A 77 -1.06 6.46 -9.34
N MET A 78 -0.92 6.54 -8.01
CA MET A 78 -1.49 7.64 -7.21
C MET A 78 -1.03 9.00 -7.70
N THR A 79 0.29 9.17 -7.91
CA THR A 79 0.88 10.41 -8.41
C THR A 79 0.44 10.71 -9.84
N ALA A 80 0.45 9.70 -10.72
CA ALA A 80 0.00 9.83 -12.11
C ALA A 80 -1.46 10.31 -12.21
N ALA A 81 -2.34 9.72 -11.39
CA ALA A 81 -3.75 10.11 -11.34
C ALA A 81 -3.94 11.54 -10.81
N THR A 82 -3.08 11.97 -9.88
CA THR A 82 -3.10 13.31 -9.30
C THR A 82 -2.57 14.38 -10.28
N VAL A 83 -1.47 14.08 -10.99
CA VAL A 83 -0.88 14.99 -11.99
C VAL A 83 -1.74 15.07 -13.26
N GLY A 84 -2.46 13.98 -13.58
CA GLY A 84 -3.35 13.91 -14.72
C GLY A 84 -2.62 13.85 -16.08
N PRO A 85 -3.15 14.51 -17.14
CA PRO A 85 -2.60 14.39 -18.50
C PRO A 85 -1.12 14.78 -18.63
N ALA A 86 -0.63 15.74 -17.82
CA ALA A 86 0.76 16.19 -17.83
C ALA A 86 1.74 15.06 -17.43
N TRP A 87 1.31 14.04 -16.68
CA TRP A 87 2.12 12.88 -16.35
C TRP A 87 2.65 12.12 -17.56
N ARG A 88 1.86 12.04 -18.65
CA ARG A 88 2.28 11.33 -19.86
C ARG A 88 3.43 12.01 -20.58
N GLN A 89 3.53 13.33 -20.45
CA GLN A 89 4.55 14.17 -21.07
C GLN A 89 5.80 14.33 -20.19
N ALA A 90 5.71 13.98 -18.92
CA ALA A 90 6.81 14.09 -17.97
C ALA A 90 7.91 13.06 -18.26
N THR A 91 9.18 13.50 -18.16
CA THR A 91 10.34 12.61 -18.24
C THR A 91 10.40 11.65 -17.07
N PRO A 92 11.17 10.56 -17.13
CA PRO A 92 11.38 9.66 -15.99
C PRO A 92 11.86 10.38 -14.73
N GLU A 93 12.78 11.35 -14.88
CA GLU A 93 13.34 12.17 -13.80
C GLU A 93 12.26 13.06 -13.17
N GLN A 94 11.44 13.70 -13.99
CA GLN A 94 10.31 14.52 -13.54
C GLN A 94 9.29 13.66 -12.79
N LYS A 95 8.96 12.46 -13.29
CA LYS A 95 8.06 11.52 -12.61
C LYS A 95 8.60 11.11 -11.26
N GLN A 96 9.88 10.78 -11.15
CA GLN A 96 10.51 10.46 -9.88
C GLN A 96 10.47 11.65 -8.91
N ARG A 97 10.78 12.85 -9.39
CA ARG A 97 10.76 14.07 -8.58
C ARG A 97 9.35 14.41 -8.10
N LEU A 98 8.34 14.30 -8.96
CA LEU A 98 6.93 14.48 -8.59
C LEU A 98 6.51 13.53 -7.47
N GLN A 99 6.85 12.24 -7.59
CA GLN A 99 6.56 11.26 -6.54
C GLN A 99 7.24 11.63 -5.22
N GLN A 100 8.52 12.01 -5.26
CA GLN A 100 9.27 12.39 -4.05
C GLN A 100 8.66 13.61 -3.37
N GLU A 101 8.39 14.67 -4.12
CA GLU A 101 7.83 15.91 -3.56
C GLU A 101 6.39 15.70 -3.08
N PHE A 102 5.58 14.94 -3.80
CA PHE A 102 4.21 14.64 -3.39
C PHE A 102 4.15 13.78 -2.13
N LYS A 103 5.01 12.75 -2.03
CA LYS A 103 5.14 11.94 -0.80
C LYS A 103 5.50 12.82 0.39
N THR A 104 6.51 13.68 0.23
CA THR A 104 6.94 14.61 1.28
C THR A 104 5.80 15.56 1.70
N LEU A 105 5.06 16.09 0.73
CA LEU A 105 3.91 16.95 0.99
C LEU A 105 2.85 16.24 1.84
N LEU A 106 2.47 15.02 1.45
CA LEU A 106 1.46 14.24 2.20
C LEU A 106 1.93 13.97 3.63
N ILE A 107 3.17 13.50 3.81
CA ILE A 107 3.72 13.21 5.13
C ILE A 107 3.73 14.47 6.01
N ARG A 108 4.21 15.60 5.50
CA ARG A 108 4.24 16.87 6.25
C ARG A 108 2.84 17.38 6.58
N THR A 109 1.89 17.20 5.68
CA THR A 109 0.51 17.63 5.87
C THR A 109 -0.18 16.83 6.97
N TYR A 110 0.02 15.50 6.97
CA TYR A 110 -0.72 14.58 7.84
C TYR A 110 0.06 14.10 9.07
N SER A 111 1.35 14.44 9.20
CA SER A 111 2.18 14.02 10.35
C SER A 111 1.65 14.45 11.72
N GLY A 112 0.95 15.58 11.79
CA GLY A 112 0.31 16.03 13.03
C GLY A 112 -0.77 15.09 13.55
N ALA A 113 -1.48 14.39 12.66
CA ALA A 113 -2.46 13.39 13.07
C ALA A 113 -1.79 12.16 13.70
N LEU A 114 -0.57 11.80 13.27
CA LEU A 114 0.18 10.68 13.83
C LEU A 114 0.65 10.97 15.27
N ALA A 115 0.95 12.22 15.58
CA ALA A 115 1.32 12.64 16.94
C ALA A 115 0.18 12.51 17.95
N GLN A 116 -1.06 12.40 17.48
CA GLN A 116 -2.24 12.22 18.33
C GLN A 116 -2.59 10.73 18.56
N VAL A 117 -1.83 9.81 17.97
CA VAL A 117 -2.06 8.37 18.14
C VAL A 117 -1.60 7.92 19.53
N ASN A 118 -2.54 7.47 20.35
CA ASN A 118 -2.32 6.92 21.69
C ASN A 118 -2.98 5.55 21.84
N ASP A 119 -4.30 5.53 22.05
CA ASP A 119 -5.12 4.35 22.29
C ASP A 119 -6.02 3.97 21.10
N GLN A 120 -5.84 4.66 19.97
CA GLN A 120 -6.65 4.41 18.78
C GLN A 120 -6.55 2.96 18.29
N THR A 121 -7.68 2.49 17.79
CA THR A 121 -7.84 1.19 17.12
C THR A 121 -8.48 1.41 15.77
N ILE A 122 -8.25 0.47 14.85
CA ILE A 122 -8.93 0.51 13.55
C ILE A 122 -10.03 -0.54 13.49
N SER A 123 -11.20 -0.12 13.00
CA SER A 123 -12.34 -0.99 12.73
C SER A 123 -12.59 -0.99 11.23
N VAL A 124 -12.49 -2.14 10.59
CA VAL A 124 -12.83 -2.30 9.18
C VAL A 124 -14.32 -2.55 9.07
N LYS A 125 -15.01 -1.83 8.18
CA LYS A 125 -16.44 -2.02 7.94
C LYS A 125 -16.66 -3.25 7.06
N PRO A 126 -17.76 -4.00 7.28
CA PRO A 126 -18.09 -5.12 6.42
C PRO A 126 -18.12 -4.71 4.95
N MET A 127 -17.47 -5.50 4.11
CA MET A 127 -17.48 -5.31 2.67
C MET A 127 -17.88 -6.60 1.96
N ARG A 128 -18.30 -6.48 0.72
CA ARG A 128 -18.45 -7.60 -0.20
C ARG A 128 -17.52 -7.37 -1.37
N SER A 129 -16.73 -8.37 -1.71
CA SER A 129 -15.87 -8.38 -2.89
C SER A 129 -16.05 -9.71 -3.59
N ALA A 130 -16.09 -9.67 -4.92
CA ALA A 130 -16.08 -10.86 -5.75
C ALA A 130 -14.64 -11.21 -6.15
N PRO A 131 -14.31 -12.49 -6.40
CA PRO A 131 -12.97 -12.89 -6.81
C PRO A 131 -12.47 -12.20 -8.08
N GLU A 132 -13.40 -11.81 -8.97
CA GLU A 132 -13.14 -11.11 -10.24
C GLU A 132 -12.93 -9.61 -10.08
N ASP A 133 -13.22 -9.02 -8.91
CA ASP A 133 -13.07 -7.59 -8.69
C ASP A 133 -11.59 -7.19 -8.82
N LYS A 134 -11.33 -6.29 -9.76
CA LYS A 134 -9.98 -5.73 -9.98
C LYS A 134 -9.68 -4.55 -9.07
N GLU A 135 -10.71 -3.87 -8.61
CA GLU A 135 -10.63 -2.71 -7.73
C GLU A 135 -11.72 -2.79 -6.66
N VAL A 136 -11.37 -2.44 -5.44
CA VAL A 136 -12.30 -2.43 -4.31
C VAL A 136 -12.11 -1.20 -3.44
N VAL A 137 -13.12 -0.88 -2.64
CA VAL A 137 -13.04 0.16 -1.60
C VAL A 137 -13.17 -0.50 -0.24
N VAL A 138 -12.11 -0.43 0.56
CA VAL A 138 -12.15 -0.84 1.97
C VAL A 138 -12.43 0.39 2.82
N ARG A 139 -13.50 0.35 3.61
CA ARG A 139 -13.89 1.43 4.51
C ARG A 139 -13.48 1.11 5.93
N THR A 140 -12.88 2.10 6.60
CA THR A 140 -12.44 1.93 7.99
C THR A 140 -12.80 3.14 8.84
N GLU A 141 -12.79 2.91 10.14
CA GLU A 141 -12.89 3.96 11.17
C GLU A 141 -11.74 3.78 12.16
N ILE A 142 -11.01 4.85 12.40
CA ILE A 142 -10.07 4.94 13.51
C ILE A 142 -10.86 5.44 14.72
N ARG A 143 -10.89 4.65 15.80
CA ARG A 143 -11.61 4.91 17.03
C ARG A 143 -10.64 5.12 18.18
N GLY A 144 -10.91 6.12 19.02
CA GLY A 144 -10.16 6.47 20.21
C GLY A 144 -10.98 7.43 21.07
N ARG A 145 -10.30 8.31 21.80
CA ARG A 145 -10.96 9.39 22.55
C ARG A 145 -11.38 10.49 21.57
N GLY A 146 -12.63 10.63 21.30
CA GLY A 146 -13.20 11.65 20.39
C GLY A 146 -14.00 11.03 19.26
N ASP A 147 -14.31 11.84 18.24
CA ASP A 147 -15.10 11.39 17.10
C ASP A 147 -14.30 10.39 16.25
N PRO A 148 -14.97 9.36 15.73
CA PRO A 148 -14.31 8.40 14.83
C PRO A 148 -13.80 9.11 13.56
N ILE A 149 -12.56 8.79 13.17
CA ILE A 149 -11.96 9.29 11.94
C ILE A 149 -12.20 8.28 10.83
N GLN A 150 -12.94 8.68 9.80
CA GLN A 150 -13.11 7.88 8.61
C GLN A 150 -11.80 7.87 7.80
N LEU A 151 -11.35 6.66 7.44
CA LEU A 151 -10.19 6.44 6.60
C LEU A 151 -10.50 5.30 5.63
N ASP A 152 -10.74 5.63 4.35
CA ASP A 152 -11.10 4.64 3.34
C ASP A 152 -9.99 4.50 2.31
N TYR A 153 -9.88 3.30 1.72
CA TYR A 153 -8.81 2.95 0.79
C TYR A 153 -9.40 2.45 -0.52
N ARG A 154 -8.89 2.94 -1.65
CA ARG A 154 -9.06 2.26 -2.95
C ARG A 154 -7.88 1.36 -3.20
N LEU A 155 -8.18 0.11 -3.48
CA LEU A 155 -7.20 -0.93 -3.75
C LEU A 155 -7.35 -1.41 -5.19
N GLU A 156 -6.22 -1.76 -5.81
CA GLU A 156 -6.19 -2.53 -7.05
C GLU A 156 -5.61 -3.91 -6.78
N LYS A 157 -6.11 -4.88 -7.55
CA LYS A 157 -5.64 -6.26 -7.46
C LYS A 157 -4.32 -6.43 -8.21
N THR A 158 -3.32 -7.00 -7.52
CA THR A 158 -1.97 -7.28 -8.04
C THR A 158 -1.61 -8.74 -7.76
N PRO A 159 -2.21 -9.70 -8.50
CA PRO A 159 -2.05 -11.11 -8.20
C PRO A 159 -0.59 -11.55 -8.19
N GLY A 160 -0.19 -12.27 -7.14
CA GLY A 160 1.18 -12.76 -6.97
C GLY A 160 2.17 -11.72 -6.43
N GLU A 161 1.74 -10.50 -6.11
CA GLU A 161 2.57 -9.47 -5.50
C GLU A 161 2.13 -9.17 -4.06
N GLY A 162 2.97 -9.47 -3.09
CA GLY A 162 2.74 -9.17 -1.68
C GLY A 162 1.43 -9.78 -1.15
N SER A 163 0.46 -8.93 -0.75
CA SER A 163 -0.86 -9.35 -0.31
C SER A 163 -1.84 -9.65 -1.45
N GLY A 164 -1.44 -9.42 -2.72
CA GLY A 164 -2.32 -9.43 -3.88
C GLY A 164 -3.07 -8.12 -4.12
N TRP A 165 -2.78 -7.07 -3.32
CA TRP A 165 -3.42 -5.77 -3.40
C TRP A 165 -2.44 -4.63 -3.21
N LYS A 166 -2.68 -3.49 -3.91
CA LYS A 166 -1.98 -2.21 -3.71
C LYS A 166 -2.99 -1.09 -3.47
N ILE A 167 -2.66 -0.20 -2.54
CA ILE A 167 -3.44 1.02 -2.30
C ILE A 167 -3.06 2.04 -3.38
N TYR A 168 -4.04 2.64 -4.06
CA TYR A 168 -3.79 3.70 -5.04
C TYR A 168 -4.51 5.02 -4.76
N ASN A 169 -5.41 5.06 -3.76
CA ASN A 169 -6.03 6.29 -3.28
C ASN A 169 -6.47 6.15 -1.83
N LEU A 170 -6.50 7.25 -1.11
CA LEU A 170 -6.87 7.34 0.30
C LEU A 170 -7.92 8.42 0.49
N ASN A 171 -8.97 8.10 1.25
CA ASN A 171 -9.97 9.06 1.73
C ASN A 171 -9.69 9.36 3.19
N VAL A 172 -9.56 10.63 3.54
CA VAL A 172 -9.39 11.09 4.92
C VAL A 172 -10.55 12.02 5.25
N LEU A 173 -11.39 11.66 6.21
CA LEU A 173 -12.54 12.44 6.63
C LEU A 173 -13.49 12.85 5.48
N GLY A 174 -13.77 11.93 4.56
CA GLY A 174 -14.65 12.17 3.41
C GLY A 174 -13.95 12.77 2.18
N VAL A 175 -12.67 13.09 2.27
CA VAL A 175 -11.91 13.76 1.20
C VAL A 175 -10.94 12.78 0.54
N TRP A 176 -11.16 12.45 -0.73
CA TRP A 176 -10.25 11.62 -1.51
C TRP A 176 -9.03 12.42 -1.95
N LEU A 177 -7.83 11.95 -1.60
CA LEU A 177 -6.58 12.69 -1.82
C LEU A 177 -6.27 12.91 -3.30
N VAL A 178 -6.43 11.88 -4.14
CA VAL A 178 -6.16 12.00 -5.58
C VAL A 178 -7.01 13.09 -6.22
N GLU A 179 -8.31 13.10 -5.94
CA GLU A 179 -9.25 14.07 -6.51
C GLU A 179 -8.95 15.50 -6.04
N THR A 180 -8.65 15.66 -4.75
CA THR A 180 -8.34 16.96 -4.16
C THR A 180 -7.06 17.55 -4.72
N TYR A 181 -5.99 16.76 -4.74
CA TYR A 181 -4.70 17.25 -5.27
C TYR A 181 -4.71 17.39 -6.78
N ARG A 182 -5.52 16.59 -7.50
CA ARG A 182 -5.66 16.70 -8.96
C ARG A 182 -6.14 18.09 -9.37
N THR A 183 -7.14 18.63 -8.68
CA THR A 183 -7.63 20.00 -8.94
C THR A 183 -6.53 21.02 -8.70
N GLN A 184 -5.81 20.93 -7.59
CA GLN A 184 -4.72 21.85 -7.26
C GLN A 184 -3.55 21.76 -8.26
N PHE A 185 -3.18 20.54 -8.66
CA PHE A 185 -2.05 20.33 -9.56
C PHE A 185 -2.38 20.72 -11.00
N ALA A 186 -3.62 20.53 -11.45
CA ALA A 186 -4.08 20.94 -12.78
C ALA A 186 -3.93 22.45 -12.99
N GLU A 187 -4.22 23.27 -12.00
CA GLU A 187 -4.05 24.72 -12.05
C GLU A 187 -2.57 25.10 -12.28
N VAL A 188 -1.67 24.47 -11.54
CA VAL A 188 -0.23 24.76 -11.67
C VAL A 188 0.33 24.19 -12.96
N THR A 189 -0.04 22.96 -13.35
CA THR A 189 0.49 22.36 -14.59
C THR A 189 0.00 23.06 -15.85
N SER A 190 -1.23 23.59 -15.86
CA SER A 190 -1.75 24.35 -17.00
C SER A 190 -1.02 25.67 -17.23
N SER A 191 -0.55 26.31 -16.15
CA SER A 191 0.11 27.62 -16.22
C SER A 191 1.65 27.54 -16.30
N LYS A 192 2.27 26.54 -15.66
CA LYS A 192 3.73 26.45 -15.44
C LYS A 192 4.33 25.11 -15.87
N GLY A 193 3.53 24.19 -16.40
CA GLY A 193 3.98 22.85 -16.80
C GLY A 193 4.41 21.97 -15.62
N VAL A 194 5.05 20.85 -15.96
CA VAL A 194 5.51 19.85 -14.99
C VAL A 194 6.59 20.40 -14.06
N ASP A 195 7.58 21.14 -14.60
CA ASP A 195 8.66 21.72 -13.81
C ASP A 195 8.13 22.77 -12.84
N GLY A 196 7.13 23.54 -13.25
CA GLY A 196 6.45 24.49 -12.37
C GLY A 196 5.71 23.80 -11.22
N LEU A 197 5.11 22.64 -11.45
CA LEU A 197 4.50 21.84 -10.40
C LEU A 197 5.55 21.29 -9.42
N ILE A 198 6.66 20.75 -9.93
CA ILE A 198 7.77 20.26 -9.09
C ILE A 198 8.30 21.38 -8.19
N ALA A 199 8.54 22.58 -8.76
CA ALA A 199 9.01 23.74 -8.01
C ALA A 199 8.01 24.16 -6.93
N ALA A 200 6.72 24.24 -7.26
CA ALA A 200 5.66 24.60 -6.32
C ALA A 200 5.55 23.59 -5.15
N LEU A 201 5.66 22.29 -5.44
CA LEU A 201 5.67 21.26 -4.40
C LEU A 201 6.89 21.36 -3.48
N ALA A 202 8.09 21.56 -4.07
CA ALA A 202 9.32 21.72 -3.30
C ALA A 202 9.26 22.95 -2.39
N ASP A 203 8.74 24.08 -2.87
CA ASP A 203 8.59 25.31 -2.07
C ASP A 203 7.56 25.13 -0.95
N ARG A 204 6.43 24.48 -1.23
CA ARG A 204 5.44 24.15 -0.20
C ARG A 204 6.02 23.22 0.87
N ASN A 205 6.84 22.26 0.48
CA ASN A 205 7.54 21.37 1.40
C ASN A 205 8.53 22.14 2.29
N LYS A 206 9.28 23.11 1.75
CA LYS A 206 10.15 23.99 2.54
C LYS A 206 9.36 24.86 3.54
N GLN A 207 8.25 25.46 3.08
CA GLN A 207 7.38 26.25 3.95
C GLN A 207 6.78 25.39 5.09
N ASN A 208 6.34 24.17 4.81
CA ASN A 208 5.82 23.26 5.81
C ASN A 208 6.90 22.80 6.81
N ALA A 209 8.17 22.75 6.37
CA ALA A 209 9.30 22.47 7.26
C ALA A 209 9.53 23.63 8.25
N ALA A 210 9.50 24.87 7.77
CA ALA A 210 9.74 26.05 8.58
C ALA A 210 8.63 26.34 9.64
N LYS A 211 7.41 25.87 9.39
CA LYS A 211 6.28 26.07 10.36
C LYS A 211 6.31 25.10 11.56
N LYS A 212 7.13 24.06 11.50
CA LYS A 212 7.19 23.00 12.52
C LYS A 212 8.53 22.97 13.30
N GLY A 213 9.46 23.85 12.98
CA GLY A 213 10.69 24.14 13.74
C GLY A 213 10.47 25.38 14.60
#